data_9979804948f8574c5037d696554efa22
#
_entry.id   9979804948f8574c5037d696554efa22
#
_cell.length_a   1.000
_cell.length_b   1.000
_cell.length_c   1.000
_cell.angle_alpha   90.00
_cell.angle_beta   90.00
_cell.angle_gamma   90.00
#
_symmetry.space_group_name_H-M   'P 1'
#
loop_
_entity.id
_entity.type
_entity.pdbx_description
1 polymer ?
#
loop_
_entity_poly.entity_id
_entity_poly.type
_entity_poly.pdbx_seq_one_letter_code
_entity_poly.pdbx_strand_id
1 'polypeptide(L)'
;LLTAQCDPSNVYKYGYHGTHVAGIAAGAGAGTAYRGVAHGANLLFATFLISEQAVIDAFDWMYNVAQQEGKRLVVNMSWGLYYMDNFTGTGRIGKKMEELTDLGVVFVTSAGNNGDVNFHLKHDFDTEADTLKSVFQFASGSPYQYGQCITMTNSEQKPFNFAIQVMNNSYSTLAISPFMSTANGDQQIDTFIVVGDDTLEFMADIIAENSDNHRPEVRLKVKKATSSYRFGLLVTAPSGIFHAWNVIELTNGVGNWGAARASSAPAHKEI
;
A
#
# COMPACT_ATOMS: atom_id res chain seq x y z
N LEU A 1 -17.02 26.68 4.97
CA LEU A 1 -18.31 27.04 5.54
C LEU A 1 -18.86 25.86 6.32
N LEU A 2 -18.62 25.86 7.63
CA LEU A 2 -19.22 24.88 8.54
C LEU A 2 -20.70 25.17 8.67
N THR A 3 -21.53 24.28 8.16
CA THR A 3 -22.96 24.36 8.37
C THR A 3 -23.26 23.88 9.82
N ALA A 4 -24.39 24.32 10.39
CA ALA A 4 -24.82 23.91 11.72
C ALA A 4 -25.04 22.38 11.88
N GLN A 5 -24.88 21.60 10.82
CA GLN A 5 -24.99 20.14 10.79
C GLN A 5 -23.62 19.43 10.96
N CYS A 6 -22.51 20.16 10.92
CA CYS A 6 -21.20 19.58 11.19
C CYS A 6 -20.98 19.51 12.70
N ASP A 7 -20.78 18.30 13.20
CA ASP A 7 -20.35 18.11 14.58
C ASP A 7 -18.94 18.75 14.76
N PRO A 8 -18.80 19.82 15.58
CA PRO A 8 -17.52 20.46 15.77
C PRO A 8 -16.42 19.52 16.26
N SER A 9 -16.78 18.48 17.02
CA SER A 9 -15.82 17.47 17.50
C SER A 9 -15.25 16.65 16.35
N ASN A 10 -16.00 16.40 15.29
CA ASN A 10 -15.54 15.72 14.09
C ASN A 10 -14.60 16.60 13.26
N VAL A 11 -14.88 17.89 13.16
CA VAL A 11 -14.01 18.84 12.43
C VAL A 11 -12.64 18.91 13.10
N TYR A 12 -12.58 19.05 14.40
CA TYR A 12 -11.31 19.08 15.12
C TYR A 12 -10.63 17.72 15.19
N LYS A 13 -11.38 16.64 15.20
CA LYS A 13 -10.84 15.29 15.30
C LYS A 13 -10.22 14.79 14.01
N TYR A 14 -10.77 15.18 12.86
CA TYR A 14 -10.35 14.67 11.55
C TYR A 14 -9.70 15.72 10.65
N GLY A 15 -9.92 17.00 10.89
CA GLY A 15 -9.47 18.09 10.04
C GLY A 15 -8.15 18.76 10.45
N TYR A 16 -7.63 18.50 11.66
CA TYR A 16 -6.48 19.24 12.19
C TYR A 16 -5.16 18.92 11.47
N HIS A 17 -4.96 17.69 10.96
CA HIS A 17 -3.72 17.30 10.30
C HIS A 17 -3.45 18.16 9.05
N GLY A 18 -4.42 18.26 8.14
CA GLY A 18 -4.29 19.08 6.93
C GLY A 18 -4.10 20.57 7.25
N THR A 19 -4.78 21.08 8.27
CA THR A 19 -4.59 22.46 8.77
C THR A 19 -3.17 22.67 9.28
N HIS A 20 -2.64 21.72 10.03
CA HIS A 20 -1.28 21.78 10.55
C HIS A 20 -0.25 21.74 9.41
N VAL A 21 -0.40 20.84 8.48
CA VAL A 21 0.45 20.72 7.27
C VAL A 21 0.45 22.02 6.48
N ALA A 22 -0.73 22.59 6.21
CA ALA A 22 -0.89 23.85 5.48
C ALA A 22 -0.27 25.03 6.24
N GLY A 23 -0.41 25.05 7.54
CA GLY A 23 0.20 26.07 8.41
C GLY A 23 1.73 26.06 8.32
N ILE A 24 2.35 24.89 8.36
CA ILE A 24 3.81 24.73 8.21
C ILE A 24 4.24 25.09 6.78
N ALA A 25 3.49 24.67 5.78
CA ALA A 25 3.84 24.93 4.38
C ALA A 25 3.76 26.43 4.05
N ALA A 26 2.65 27.09 4.36
CA ALA A 26 2.37 28.42 3.84
C ALA A 26 1.51 29.32 4.79
N GLY A 27 1.42 29.03 6.07
CA GLY A 27 0.64 29.83 7.01
C GLY A 27 1.14 31.27 7.11
N ALA A 28 0.22 32.25 7.12
CA ALA A 28 0.54 33.68 7.18
C ALA A 28 1.02 34.17 8.56
N GLY A 29 0.93 33.31 9.60
CA GLY A 29 1.40 33.61 10.94
C GLY A 29 0.37 34.32 11.85
N ALA A 30 -0.79 34.76 11.33
CA ALA A 30 -1.88 35.35 12.09
C ALA A 30 -1.42 36.43 13.12
N GLY A 31 -0.45 37.26 12.73
CA GLY A 31 0.12 38.31 13.60
C GLY A 31 1.20 37.82 14.57
N THR A 32 1.57 36.55 14.55
CA THR A 32 2.67 35.98 15.33
C THR A 32 3.98 35.94 14.53
N ALA A 33 5.10 35.61 15.18
CA ALA A 33 6.38 35.37 14.52
C ALA A 33 6.44 34.04 13.77
N TYR A 34 5.47 33.16 13.94
CA TYR A 34 5.44 31.81 13.36
C TYR A 34 4.72 31.81 11.99
N ARG A 35 5.49 31.82 10.95
CA ARG A 35 4.98 31.75 9.57
C ARG A 35 5.40 30.45 8.91
N GLY A 36 4.59 29.98 7.96
CA GLY A 36 4.94 28.90 7.06
C GLY A 36 6.08 29.28 6.12
N VAL A 37 6.78 28.28 5.61
CA VAL A 37 7.97 28.47 4.75
C VAL A 37 7.64 29.29 3.51
N ALA A 38 6.52 29.01 2.86
CA ALA A 38 6.04 29.69 1.64
C ALA A 38 4.84 30.59 1.95
N HIS A 39 4.91 31.44 2.98
CA HIS A 39 3.78 32.24 3.49
C HIS A 39 3.21 33.26 2.50
N GLY A 40 3.86 33.50 1.38
CA GLY A 40 3.39 34.34 0.26
C GLY A 40 2.78 33.54 -0.89
N ALA A 41 2.69 32.22 -0.80
CA ALA A 41 2.10 31.39 -1.85
C ALA A 41 0.56 31.46 -1.85
N ASN A 42 -0.05 31.32 -3.01
CA ASN A 42 -1.48 31.04 -3.13
C ASN A 42 -1.71 29.58 -2.76
N LEU A 43 -2.77 29.30 -2.02
CA LEU A 43 -3.08 27.96 -1.55
C LEU A 43 -4.31 27.39 -2.28
N LEU A 44 -4.17 26.20 -2.79
CA LEU A 44 -5.25 25.36 -3.29
C LEU A 44 -5.43 24.18 -2.35
N PHE A 45 -6.66 23.92 -1.93
CA PHE A 45 -6.99 22.78 -1.07
C PHE A 45 -7.94 21.85 -1.80
N ALA A 46 -7.60 20.58 -1.87
CA ALA A 46 -8.50 19.53 -2.31
C ALA A 46 -8.87 18.63 -1.15
N THR A 47 -10.15 18.38 -0.98
CA THR A 47 -10.68 17.33 -0.12
C THR A 47 -11.55 16.43 -0.97
N PHE A 48 -11.43 15.12 -0.83
CA PHE A 48 -12.13 14.17 -1.68
C PHE A 48 -12.43 12.88 -0.94
N LEU A 49 -13.42 12.14 -1.44
CA LEU A 49 -13.59 10.75 -1.06
C LEU A 49 -12.39 9.95 -1.58
N ILE A 50 -11.91 9.03 -0.77
CA ILE A 50 -10.68 8.30 -1.04
C ILE A 50 -10.90 7.36 -2.24
N SER A 51 -10.46 7.80 -3.43
CA SER A 51 -10.38 7.01 -4.65
C SER A 51 -9.26 7.52 -5.54
N GLU A 52 -8.67 6.66 -6.35
CA GLU A 52 -7.61 7.05 -7.30
C GLU A 52 -8.09 8.13 -8.26
N GLN A 53 -9.31 8.00 -8.79
CA GLN A 53 -9.86 9.00 -9.71
C GLN A 53 -10.00 10.38 -9.06
N ALA A 54 -10.46 10.44 -7.81
CA ALA A 54 -10.58 11.72 -7.11
C ALA A 54 -9.23 12.41 -6.86
N VAL A 55 -8.16 11.63 -6.65
CA VAL A 55 -6.79 12.16 -6.55
C VAL A 55 -6.34 12.74 -7.91
N ILE A 56 -6.56 12.01 -8.99
CA ILE A 56 -6.21 12.43 -10.35
C ILE A 56 -6.98 13.71 -10.72
N ASP A 57 -8.29 13.75 -10.47
CA ASP A 57 -9.14 14.91 -10.73
C ASP A 57 -8.68 16.14 -9.93
N ALA A 58 -8.23 15.95 -8.68
CA ALA A 58 -7.67 17.02 -7.87
C ALA A 58 -6.36 17.57 -8.45
N PHE A 59 -5.48 16.70 -8.96
CA PHE A 59 -4.23 17.13 -9.61
C PHE A 59 -4.52 17.94 -10.87
N ASP A 60 -5.41 17.47 -11.73
CA ASP A 60 -5.81 18.17 -12.95
C ASP A 60 -6.46 19.53 -12.65
N TRP A 61 -7.33 19.57 -11.64
CA TRP A 61 -7.94 20.83 -11.21
C TRP A 61 -6.88 21.83 -10.71
N MET A 62 -5.97 21.42 -9.84
CA MET A 62 -4.90 22.27 -9.30
C MET A 62 -3.99 22.79 -10.43
N TYR A 63 -3.63 21.92 -11.37
CA TYR A 63 -2.83 22.28 -12.53
C TYR A 63 -3.53 23.33 -13.38
N ASN A 64 -4.80 23.11 -13.73
CA ASN A 64 -5.58 24.03 -14.53
C ASN A 64 -5.70 25.42 -13.87
N VAL A 65 -5.94 25.49 -12.56
CA VAL A 65 -5.98 26.76 -11.81
C VAL A 65 -4.62 27.45 -11.85
N ALA A 66 -3.54 26.73 -11.63
CA ALA A 66 -2.19 27.29 -11.66
C ALA A 66 -1.84 27.85 -13.06
N GLN A 67 -2.23 27.15 -14.14
CA GLN A 67 -2.03 27.62 -15.51
C GLN A 67 -2.84 28.89 -15.82
N GLN A 68 -4.11 28.97 -15.39
CA GLN A 68 -4.95 30.16 -15.56
C GLN A 68 -4.36 31.39 -14.84
N GLU A 69 -3.74 31.17 -13.70
CA GLU A 69 -3.07 32.22 -12.91
C GLU A 69 -1.63 32.52 -13.40
N GLY A 70 -1.12 31.80 -14.38
CA GLY A 70 0.27 31.94 -14.86
C GLY A 70 1.32 31.61 -13.78
N LYS A 71 1.02 30.69 -12.87
CA LYS A 71 1.85 30.34 -11.72
C LYS A 71 2.36 28.91 -11.79
N ARG A 72 3.50 28.68 -11.13
CA ARG A 72 4.02 27.32 -10.94
C ARG A 72 3.24 26.59 -9.85
N LEU A 73 3.07 25.29 -10.01
CA LEU A 73 2.37 24.45 -9.05
C LEU A 73 3.36 23.56 -8.26
N VAL A 74 3.19 23.54 -6.94
CA VAL A 74 3.79 22.56 -6.06
C VAL A 74 2.66 21.84 -5.34
N VAL A 75 2.57 20.52 -5.49
CA VAL A 75 1.56 19.68 -4.84
C VAL A 75 2.19 19.00 -3.63
N ASN A 76 1.67 19.28 -2.43
CA ASN A 76 2.08 18.60 -1.21
C ASN A 76 1.06 17.52 -0.81
N MET A 77 1.56 16.30 -0.61
CA MET A 77 0.77 15.14 -0.22
C MET A 77 1.34 14.54 1.08
N SER A 78 0.99 15.16 2.22
CA SER A 78 1.36 14.65 3.54
C SER A 78 0.36 13.61 4.03
N TRP A 79 0.23 12.52 3.30
CA TRP A 79 -0.69 11.42 3.56
C TRP A 79 -0.09 10.09 3.10
N GLY A 80 -0.59 8.98 3.60
CA GLY A 80 -0.18 7.65 3.21
C GLY A 80 -1.38 6.71 3.23
N LEU A 81 -1.79 6.24 2.07
CA LEU A 81 -2.85 5.27 1.89
C LEU A 81 -2.26 4.08 1.13
N TYR A 82 -1.91 3.05 1.85
CA TYR A 82 -1.14 1.92 1.34
C TYR A 82 -1.93 0.92 0.49
N TYR A 83 -3.15 1.28 0.09
CA TYR A 83 -4.00 0.43 -0.77
C TYR A 83 -4.38 1.11 -2.09
N MET A 84 -4.02 2.38 -2.26
CA MET A 84 -4.24 3.12 -3.50
C MET A 84 -3.03 2.99 -4.39
N ASP A 85 -3.28 2.71 -5.67
CA ASP A 85 -2.26 2.48 -6.68
C ASP A 85 -1.35 1.27 -6.32
N ASN A 86 -0.42 0.94 -7.17
CA ASN A 86 0.67 0.04 -6.82
C ASN A 86 1.88 0.87 -6.36
N PHE A 87 2.62 0.34 -5.40
CA PHE A 87 3.78 1.03 -4.82
C PHE A 87 5.01 1.06 -5.75
N THR A 88 4.88 0.60 -7.00
CA THR A 88 5.95 0.66 -7.99
C THR A 88 5.99 1.99 -8.75
N GLY A 89 4.98 2.84 -8.55
CA GLY A 89 4.82 4.10 -9.28
C GLY A 89 4.33 3.93 -10.71
N THR A 90 3.97 2.71 -11.12
CA THR A 90 3.51 2.41 -12.50
C THR A 90 1.99 2.41 -12.65
N GLY A 91 1.26 2.65 -11.58
CA GLY A 91 -0.19 2.75 -11.59
C GLY A 91 -0.70 4.12 -12.05
N ARG A 92 -2.00 4.32 -11.97
CA ARG A 92 -2.69 5.49 -12.53
C ARG A 92 -2.25 6.81 -11.89
N ILE A 93 -2.11 6.84 -10.55
CA ILE A 93 -1.65 8.04 -9.82
C ILE A 93 -0.21 8.35 -10.19
N GLY A 94 0.68 7.33 -10.20
CA GLY A 94 2.08 7.48 -10.56
C GLY A 94 2.26 8.05 -11.96
N LYS A 95 1.54 7.50 -12.95
CA LYS A 95 1.54 8.00 -14.34
C LYS A 95 1.05 9.44 -14.46
N LYS A 96 -0.01 9.82 -13.72
CA LYS A 96 -0.50 11.19 -13.70
C LYS A 96 0.53 12.15 -13.07
N MET A 97 1.21 11.73 -12.03
CA MET A 97 2.29 12.53 -11.43
C MET A 97 3.45 12.72 -12.41
N GLU A 98 3.83 11.69 -13.16
CA GLU A 98 4.87 11.76 -14.20
C GLU A 98 4.47 12.75 -15.30
N GLU A 99 3.25 12.60 -15.87
CA GLU A 99 2.70 13.51 -16.87
C GLU A 99 2.76 14.98 -16.42
N LEU A 100 2.30 15.27 -15.21
CA LEU A 100 2.29 16.64 -14.70
C LEU A 100 3.69 17.15 -14.32
N THR A 101 4.59 16.25 -13.93
CA THR A 101 5.99 16.60 -13.68
C THR A 101 6.69 17.03 -14.97
N ASP A 102 6.42 16.38 -16.10
CA ASP A 102 6.91 16.79 -17.42
C ASP A 102 6.38 18.18 -17.83
N LEU A 103 5.21 18.56 -17.30
CA LEU A 103 4.64 19.90 -17.47
C LEU A 103 5.14 20.93 -16.44
N GLY A 104 6.11 20.54 -15.57
CA GLY A 104 6.76 21.43 -14.62
C GLY A 104 6.11 21.50 -13.22
N VAL A 105 5.19 20.59 -12.90
CA VAL A 105 4.64 20.45 -11.55
C VAL A 105 5.65 19.77 -10.63
N VAL A 106 5.79 20.26 -9.41
CA VAL A 106 6.62 19.62 -8.38
C VAL A 106 5.72 18.90 -7.37
N PHE A 107 5.93 17.61 -7.19
CA PHE A 107 5.25 16.80 -6.20
C PHE A 107 6.15 16.57 -4.98
N VAL A 108 5.59 16.75 -3.78
CA VAL A 108 6.25 16.50 -2.50
C VAL A 108 5.35 15.58 -1.68
N THR A 109 5.86 14.43 -1.30
CA THR A 109 5.10 13.43 -0.53
C THR A 109 5.88 12.95 0.68
N SER A 110 5.15 12.45 1.68
CA SER A 110 5.73 11.75 2.81
C SER A 110 6.07 10.31 2.42
N ALA A 111 7.15 9.77 3.01
CA ALA A 111 7.49 8.36 2.88
C ALA A 111 6.72 7.44 3.84
N GLY A 112 5.83 8.00 4.66
CA GLY A 112 5.06 7.29 5.68
C GLY A 112 5.72 7.31 7.06
N ASN A 113 5.05 6.68 8.04
CA ASN A 113 5.47 6.66 9.45
C ASN A 113 5.90 5.27 9.92
N ASN A 114 6.29 4.39 9.01
CA ASN A 114 6.54 2.97 9.29
C ASN A 114 8.03 2.61 9.07
N GLY A 115 8.95 3.51 9.45
CA GLY A 115 10.39 3.28 9.32
C GLY A 115 10.98 2.27 10.29
N ASP A 116 10.18 1.80 11.25
CA ASP A 116 10.55 0.81 12.27
C ASP A 116 10.10 -0.62 11.94
N VAL A 117 9.45 -0.83 10.78
CA VAL A 117 8.96 -2.12 10.32
C VAL A 117 9.36 -2.43 8.89
N ASN A 118 9.59 -3.68 8.61
CA ASN A 118 9.87 -4.19 7.27
C ASN A 118 8.52 -4.53 6.61
N PHE A 119 7.85 -3.57 5.98
CA PHE A 119 6.54 -3.81 5.36
C PHE A 119 6.62 -4.06 3.84
N HIS A 120 7.78 -3.86 3.22
CA HIS A 120 8.05 -4.13 1.83
C HIS A 120 9.07 -5.26 1.67
N LEU A 121 8.78 -6.19 0.77
CA LEU A 121 9.65 -7.29 0.39
C LEU A 121 9.88 -7.22 -1.13
N LYS A 122 11.14 -7.34 -1.54
CA LYS A 122 11.55 -7.43 -2.95
C LYS A 122 12.34 -8.71 -3.17
N HIS A 123 12.07 -9.40 -4.27
CA HIS A 123 12.81 -10.59 -4.68
C HIS A 123 13.01 -10.59 -6.19
N ASP A 124 14.20 -10.94 -6.65
CA ASP A 124 14.52 -11.09 -8.07
C ASP A 124 14.56 -12.59 -8.40
N PHE A 125 13.59 -13.03 -9.20
CA PHE A 125 13.52 -14.40 -9.68
C PHE A 125 14.40 -14.55 -10.93
N ASP A 126 15.56 -15.15 -10.78
CA ASP A 126 16.51 -15.40 -11.85
C ASP A 126 16.54 -16.86 -12.35
N THR A 127 15.91 -17.78 -11.59
CA THR A 127 15.78 -19.20 -11.95
C THR A 127 14.40 -19.73 -11.60
N GLU A 128 13.87 -20.67 -12.44
CA GLU A 128 12.56 -21.32 -12.20
C GLU A 128 12.50 -22.17 -10.91
N ALA A 129 13.65 -22.56 -10.38
CA ALA A 129 13.73 -23.39 -9.18
C ALA A 129 13.70 -22.57 -7.88
N ASP A 130 13.71 -21.24 -7.98
CA ASP A 130 13.73 -20.37 -6.81
C ASP A 130 12.33 -20.26 -6.18
N THR A 131 12.29 -20.31 -4.86
CA THR A 131 11.07 -20.14 -4.07
C THR A 131 11.33 -19.11 -2.97
N LEU A 132 10.70 -17.96 -3.12
CA LEU A 132 10.64 -16.98 -2.06
C LEU A 132 9.81 -17.53 -0.90
N LYS A 133 10.38 -17.51 0.31
CA LYS A 133 9.70 -17.86 1.56
C LYS A 133 9.88 -16.76 2.57
N SER A 134 8.79 -16.19 3.03
CA SER A 134 8.82 -15.16 4.07
C SER A 134 7.70 -15.38 5.08
N VAL A 135 7.95 -14.99 6.32
CA VAL A 135 6.93 -14.95 7.38
C VAL A 135 6.32 -13.56 7.41
N PHE A 136 5.01 -13.47 7.46
CA PHE A 136 4.35 -12.19 7.65
C PHE A 136 3.68 -12.11 9.04
N GLN A 137 3.72 -10.92 9.62
CA GLN A 137 3.14 -10.62 10.91
C GLN A 137 1.99 -9.62 10.71
N PHE A 138 0.95 -9.80 11.51
CA PHE A 138 -0.17 -8.88 11.53
C PHE A 138 0.21 -7.60 12.28
N ALA A 139 -0.28 -6.47 11.80
CA ALA A 139 -0.16 -5.22 12.53
C ALA A 139 -0.82 -5.35 13.91
N SER A 140 -0.19 -4.76 14.91
CA SER A 140 -0.76 -4.72 16.26
C SER A 140 -2.06 -3.90 16.26
N GLY A 141 -3.10 -4.43 16.92
CA GLY A 141 -4.37 -3.72 17.05
C GLY A 141 -5.24 -3.66 15.80
N SER A 142 -4.97 -4.50 14.78
CA SER A 142 -5.86 -4.59 13.61
C SER A 142 -7.27 -5.03 14.05
N PRO A 143 -8.29 -4.16 13.92
CA PRO A 143 -9.68 -4.51 14.22
C PRO A 143 -10.41 -5.13 13.03
N TYR A 144 -9.73 -5.27 11.87
CA TYR A 144 -10.36 -5.64 10.61
C TYR A 144 -10.59 -7.14 10.52
N GLN A 145 -11.68 -7.51 9.84
CA GLN A 145 -12.12 -8.90 9.72
C GLN A 145 -11.02 -9.81 9.17
N TYR A 146 -10.29 -9.37 8.17
CA TYR A 146 -9.21 -10.16 7.56
C TYR A 146 -7.83 -9.92 8.18
N GLY A 147 -7.71 -9.01 9.13
CA GLY A 147 -6.47 -8.79 9.88
C GLY A 147 -5.35 -8.16 9.10
N GLN A 148 -4.92 -8.75 7.98
CA GLN A 148 -3.82 -8.24 7.16
C GLN A 148 -4.13 -8.39 5.67
N CYS A 149 -3.69 -7.40 4.87
CA CYS A 149 -3.71 -7.44 3.42
C CYS A 149 -2.28 -7.43 2.89
N ILE A 150 -2.00 -8.28 1.92
CA ILE A 150 -0.71 -8.33 1.23
C ILE A 150 -0.96 -7.99 -0.23
N THR A 151 -0.42 -6.86 -0.67
CA THR A 151 -0.41 -6.50 -2.09
C THR A 151 0.85 -7.05 -2.73
N MET A 152 0.70 -7.74 -3.85
CA MET A 152 1.80 -8.39 -4.58
C MET A 152 1.78 -8.01 -6.04
N THR A 153 2.96 -7.88 -6.65
CA THR A 153 3.12 -7.68 -8.10
C THR A 153 4.46 -8.25 -8.57
N ASN A 154 4.55 -8.55 -9.85
CA ASN A 154 5.82 -8.92 -10.49
C ASN A 154 6.10 -7.95 -11.66
N SER A 155 7.21 -8.11 -12.35
CA SER A 155 7.52 -7.38 -13.58
C SER A 155 6.44 -7.58 -14.64
N GLU A 156 6.38 -6.67 -15.61
CA GLU A 156 5.42 -6.71 -16.72
C GLU A 156 5.36 -8.08 -17.40
N GLN A 157 4.15 -8.60 -17.59
CA GLN A 157 3.87 -9.87 -18.24
C GLN A 157 4.62 -11.07 -17.63
N LYS A 158 5.00 -10.99 -16.36
CA LYS A 158 5.67 -12.07 -15.65
C LYS A 158 4.75 -12.67 -14.60
N PRO A 159 4.05 -13.77 -14.92
CA PRO A 159 3.16 -14.41 -13.95
C PRO A 159 3.95 -14.99 -12.77
N PHE A 160 3.27 -15.13 -11.65
CA PHE A 160 3.79 -15.77 -10.44
C PHE A 160 2.73 -16.65 -9.79
N ASN A 161 3.20 -17.60 -9.00
CA ASN A 161 2.36 -18.43 -8.15
C ASN A 161 2.63 -18.09 -6.69
N PHE A 162 1.60 -18.20 -5.86
CA PHE A 162 1.72 -17.95 -4.43
C PHE A 162 0.88 -18.93 -3.61
N ALA A 163 1.31 -19.18 -2.39
CA ALA A 163 0.57 -20.00 -1.42
C ALA A 163 0.77 -19.45 0.00
N ILE A 164 -0.19 -19.71 0.88
CA ILE A 164 -0.09 -19.41 2.31
C ILE A 164 0.41 -20.66 3.01
N GLN A 165 1.44 -20.50 3.82
CA GLN A 165 1.96 -21.52 4.72
C GLN A 165 1.51 -21.23 6.14
N VAL A 166 0.96 -22.21 6.81
CA VAL A 166 0.62 -22.15 8.23
C VAL A 166 1.63 -22.95 9.02
N MET A 167 2.17 -22.36 10.06
CA MET A 167 3.23 -22.92 10.89
C MET A 167 2.88 -22.83 12.38
N ASN A 168 3.48 -23.70 13.17
CA ASN A 168 3.46 -23.57 14.62
C ASN A 168 4.44 -22.49 15.12
N ASN A 169 4.49 -22.27 16.42
CA ASN A 169 5.39 -21.31 17.05
C ASN A 169 6.88 -21.61 16.87
N SER A 170 7.22 -22.86 16.52
CA SER A 170 8.59 -23.29 16.21
C SER A 170 8.91 -23.22 14.71
N TYR A 171 8.03 -22.60 13.92
CA TYR A 171 8.13 -22.47 12.46
C TYR A 171 8.09 -23.82 11.70
N SER A 172 7.56 -24.88 12.30
CA SER A 172 7.30 -26.12 11.59
C SER A 172 5.99 -26.00 10.82
N THR A 173 6.00 -26.39 9.55
CA THR A 173 4.82 -26.36 8.68
C THR A 173 3.74 -27.28 9.20
N LEU A 174 2.54 -26.76 9.33
CA LEU A 174 1.32 -27.49 9.67
C LEU A 174 0.46 -27.75 8.44
N ALA A 175 0.33 -26.73 7.56
CA ALA A 175 -0.41 -26.82 6.32
C ALA A 175 0.11 -25.80 5.30
N ILE A 176 -0.15 -26.06 4.03
CA ILE A 176 0.08 -25.15 2.91
C ILE A 176 -1.19 -25.13 2.07
N SER A 177 -1.66 -23.94 1.66
CA SER A 177 -2.76 -23.83 0.69
C SER A 177 -2.34 -24.40 -0.67
N PRO A 178 -3.28 -24.77 -1.55
CA PRO A 178 -2.96 -24.90 -2.94
C PRO A 178 -2.28 -23.64 -3.48
N PHE A 179 -1.34 -23.81 -4.42
CA PHE A 179 -0.78 -22.66 -5.12
C PHE A 179 -1.83 -22.02 -6.02
N MET A 180 -1.99 -20.72 -5.89
CA MET A 180 -2.78 -19.86 -6.75
C MET A 180 -1.85 -19.22 -7.77
N SER A 181 -2.35 -18.91 -8.97
CA SER A 181 -1.50 -18.44 -10.07
C SER A 181 -2.13 -17.27 -10.80
N THR A 182 -1.33 -16.25 -11.07
CA THR A 182 -1.72 -15.13 -11.93
C THR A 182 -1.72 -15.52 -13.42
N ALA A 183 -1.16 -16.67 -13.79
CA ALA A 183 -1.22 -17.17 -15.17
C ALA A 183 -2.61 -17.68 -15.60
N ASN A 184 -3.52 -17.91 -14.66
CA ASN A 184 -4.83 -18.51 -14.90
C ASN A 184 -5.95 -17.49 -15.21
N GLY A 185 -5.60 -16.25 -15.49
CA GLY A 185 -6.56 -15.15 -15.70
C GLY A 185 -7.01 -14.50 -14.38
N ASP A 186 -7.88 -13.50 -14.50
CA ASP A 186 -8.43 -12.80 -13.35
C ASP A 186 -9.31 -13.72 -12.51
N GLN A 187 -9.11 -13.69 -11.19
CA GLN A 187 -9.81 -14.57 -10.26
C GLN A 187 -10.13 -13.84 -8.95
N GLN A 188 -11.25 -14.18 -8.38
CA GLN A 188 -11.57 -13.84 -7.00
C GLN A 188 -11.75 -15.14 -6.22
N ILE A 189 -10.91 -15.35 -5.23
CA ILE A 189 -10.87 -16.56 -4.42
C ILE A 189 -11.26 -16.19 -2.98
N ASP A 190 -12.23 -16.91 -2.44
CA ASP A 190 -12.61 -16.87 -1.02
C ASP A 190 -12.60 -18.31 -0.51
N THR A 191 -11.67 -18.62 0.40
CA THR A 191 -11.43 -20.00 0.81
C THR A 191 -10.78 -20.09 2.20
N PHE A 192 -10.41 -21.30 2.59
CA PHE A 192 -9.82 -21.56 3.89
C PHE A 192 -8.76 -22.67 3.84
N ILE A 193 -7.93 -22.71 4.88
CA ILE A 193 -6.98 -23.79 5.15
C ILE A 193 -7.41 -24.48 6.45
N VAL A 194 -7.51 -25.79 6.43
CA VAL A 194 -7.78 -26.59 7.64
C VAL A 194 -6.45 -26.98 8.30
N VAL A 195 -6.34 -26.71 9.60
CA VAL A 195 -5.18 -27.03 10.42
C VAL A 195 -5.66 -27.70 11.71
N GLY A 196 -5.64 -29.04 11.75
CA GLY A 196 -6.27 -29.79 12.83
C GLY A 196 -7.77 -29.54 12.85
N ASP A 197 -8.27 -29.02 13.96
CA ASP A 197 -9.69 -28.65 14.15
C ASP A 197 -9.99 -27.18 13.78
N ASP A 198 -8.95 -26.40 13.42
CA ASP A 198 -9.08 -24.97 13.10
C ASP A 198 -9.28 -24.74 11.60
N THR A 199 -10.01 -23.69 11.28
CA THR A 199 -10.23 -23.19 9.91
C THR A 199 -9.70 -21.77 9.80
N LEU A 200 -8.79 -21.56 8.86
CA LEU A 200 -8.14 -20.27 8.62
C LEU A 200 -8.59 -19.70 7.27
N GLU A 201 -9.38 -18.63 7.33
CA GLU A 201 -9.99 -18.02 6.14
C GLU A 201 -9.03 -17.03 5.47
N PHE A 202 -9.06 -17.00 4.14
CA PHE A 202 -8.37 -15.99 3.35
C PHE A 202 -9.09 -15.70 2.03
N MET A 203 -8.85 -14.52 1.48
CA MET A 203 -9.33 -14.10 0.16
C MET A 203 -8.16 -13.66 -0.70
N ALA A 204 -8.26 -13.87 -2.01
CA ALA A 204 -7.31 -13.34 -2.98
C ALA A 204 -8.06 -12.77 -4.18
N ASP A 205 -7.83 -11.48 -4.45
CA ASP A 205 -8.23 -10.82 -5.69
C ASP A 205 -7.01 -10.86 -6.62
N ILE A 206 -7.10 -11.57 -7.72
CA ILE A 206 -6.03 -11.78 -8.70
C ILE A 206 -6.38 -11.05 -9.98
N ILE A 207 -5.50 -10.17 -10.42
CA ILE A 207 -5.49 -9.53 -11.72
C ILE A 207 -4.30 -10.09 -12.48
N ALA A 208 -4.56 -10.86 -13.54
CA ALA A 208 -3.50 -11.52 -14.30
C ALA A 208 -2.62 -10.52 -15.06
N GLU A 209 -3.24 -9.47 -15.57
CA GLU A 209 -2.56 -8.37 -16.23
C GLU A 209 -3.35 -7.06 -16.00
N ASN A 210 -2.78 -6.17 -15.25
CA ASN A 210 -3.37 -4.84 -15.05
C ASN A 210 -3.28 -4.04 -16.35
N SER A 211 -4.40 -3.49 -16.81
CA SER A 211 -4.50 -2.76 -18.08
C SER A 211 -3.62 -1.50 -18.15
N ASP A 212 -3.29 -0.93 -16.99
CA ASP A 212 -2.53 0.31 -16.93
C ASP A 212 -1.01 0.10 -17.00
N ASN A 213 -0.51 -1.02 -16.48
CA ASN A 213 0.93 -1.25 -16.32
C ASN A 213 1.42 -2.61 -16.81
N HIS A 214 0.53 -3.44 -17.35
CA HIS A 214 0.82 -4.80 -17.85
C HIS A 214 1.47 -5.73 -16.82
N ARG A 215 1.24 -5.49 -15.53
CA ARG A 215 1.76 -6.30 -14.42
C ARG A 215 0.68 -7.20 -13.85
N PRO A 216 1.03 -8.42 -13.43
CA PRO A 216 0.14 -9.21 -12.59
C PRO A 216 0.07 -8.59 -11.20
N GLU A 217 -1.13 -8.50 -10.63
CA GLU A 217 -1.37 -7.95 -9.31
C GLU A 217 -2.23 -8.88 -8.47
N VAL A 218 -1.92 -8.99 -7.19
CA VAL A 218 -2.71 -9.78 -6.23
C VAL A 218 -2.91 -8.98 -4.96
N ARG A 219 -4.14 -8.97 -4.46
CA ARG A 219 -4.48 -8.52 -3.12
C ARG A 219 -4.91 -9.73 -2.29
N LEU A 220 -4.02 -10.17 -1.41
CA LEU A 220 -4.26 -11.29 -0.51
C LEU A 220 -4.68 -10.78 0.85
N LYS A 221 -5.87 -11.17 1.31
CA LYS A 221 -6.41 -10.80 2.62
C LYS A 221 -6.43 -12.05 3.50
N VAL A 222 -5.75 -12.00 4.63
CA VAL A 222 -5.66 -13.12 5.59
C VAL A 222 -6.34 -12.74 6.88
N LYS A 223 -7.33 -13.52 7.28
CA LYS A 223 -8.03 -13.32 8.54
C LYS A 223 -7.09 -13.61 9.71
N LYS A 224 -7.09 -12.71 10.69
CA LYS A 224 -6.30 -12.90 11.89
C LYS A 224 -6.81 -14.10 12.68
N ALA A 225 -6.00 -15.15 12.76
CA ALA A 225 -6.27 -16.26 13.64
C ALA A 225 -5.88 -15.94 15.09
N THR A 226 -6.44 -16.68 16.03
CA THR A 226 -5.97 -16.69 17.40
C THR A 226 -4.48 -17.09 17.47
N SER A 227 -3.80 -16.69 18.48
CA SER A 227 -2.33 -16.56 18.64
C SER A 227 -1.44 -17.79 18.41
N SER A 228 -1.98 -18.93 18.01
CA SER A 228 -1.24 -20.19 17.96
C SER A 228 -0.45 -20.46 16.68
N TYR A 229 -0.68 -19.64 15.62
CA TYR A 229 -0.10 -19.88 14.32
C TYR A 229 0.82 -18.75 13.85
N ARG A 230 1.81 -19.16 13.05
CA ARG A 230 2.63 -18.25 12.23
C ARG A 230 2.22 -18.44 10.78
N PHE A 231 2.27 -17.37 10.02
CA PHE A 231 1.90 -17.37 8.60
C PHE A 231 3.12 -17.09 7.74
N GLY A 232 3.27 -17.88 6.70
CA GLY A 232 4.27 -17.68 5.67
C GLY A 232 3.63 -17.41 4.31
N LEU A 233 4.32 -16.66 3.49
CA LEU A 233 4.07 -16.50 2.08
C LEU A 233 5.11 -17.31 1.31
N LEU A 234 4.65 -18.17 0.41
CA LEU A 234 5.47 -18.89 -0.56
C LEU A 234 5.19 -18.28 -1.93
N VAL A 235 6.21 -17.92 -2.68
CA VAL A 235 6.06 -17.40 -4.05
C VAL A 235 7.05 -18.07 -4.97
N THR A 236 6.61 -18.41 -6.17
CA THR A 236 7.46 -18.87 -7.27
C THR A 236 7.12 -18.10 -8.54
N ALA A 237 8.13 -17.78 -9.32
CA ALA A 237 7.97 -17.20 -10.65
C ALA A 237 9.10 -17.69 -11.56
N PRO A 238 8.87 -17.83 -12.88
CA PRO A 238 9.93 -18.20 -13.82
C PRO A 238 10.98 -17.10 -13.98
N SER A 239 10.62 -15.85 -13.75
CA SER A 239 11.51 -14.69 -13.79
C SER A 239 10.79 -13.42 -13.33
N GLY A 240 11.53 -12.34 -13.12
CA GLY A 240 11.01 -11.01 -12.85
C GLY A 240 11.34 -10.50 -11.47
N ILE A 241 11.10 -9.23 -11.26
CA ILE A 241 11.30 -8.58 -9.97
C ILE A 241 9.95 -8.53 -9.25
N PHE A 242 9.83 -9.36 -8.24
CA PHE A 242 8.64 -9.48 -7.41
C PHE A 242 8.68 -8.49 -6.25
N HIS A 243 7.53 -7.90 -5.97
CA HIS A 243 7.33 -7.04 -4.81
C HIS A 243 6.11 -7.47 -4.03
N ALA A 244 6.19 -7.38 -2.70
CA ALA A 244 5.06 -7.57 -1.81
C ALA A 244 5.07 -6.54 -0.68
N TRP A 245 3.90 -6.00 -0.35
CA TRP A 245 3.71 -5.05 0.74
C TRP A 245 2.70 -5.62 1.73
N ASN A 246 3.10 -5.63 3.00
CA ASN A 246 2.28 -6.13 4.10
C ASN A 246 1.55 -4.95 4.75
N VAL A 247 0.34 -4.67 4.31
CA VAL A 247 -0.42 -3.47 4.63
C VAL A 247 -1.80 -3.82 5.20
N ILE A 248 -2.48 -2.84 5.79
CA ILE A 248 -3.90 -2.95 6.13
C ILE A 248 -4.69 -2.06 5.18
N GLU A 249 -5.62 -2.66 4.47
CA GLU A 249 -6.49 -1.95 3.52
C GLU A 249 -7.24 -0.80 4.21
N LEU A 250 -7.41 0.31 3.49
CA LEU A 250 -8.08 1.53 3.96
C LEU A 250 -7.44 2.22 5.18
N THR A 251 -6.19 1.90 5.48
CA THR A 251 -5.47 2.51 6.60
C THR A 251 -4.03 2.85 6.21
N ASN A 252 -3.31 3.44 7.15
CA ASN A 252 -1.86 3.59 7.09
C ASN A 252 -1.13 2.56 7.98
N GLY A 253 -1.84 1.53 8.42
CA GLY A 253 -1.27 0.43 9.19
C GLY A 253 -0.49 -0.54 8.30
N VAL A 254 0.59 -1.06 8.82
CA VAL A 254 1.44 -2.05 8.16
C VAL A 254 1.76 -3.21 9.10
N GLY A 255 1.92 -4.40 8.53
CA GLY A 255 2.49 -5.54 9.21
C GLY A 255 3.99 -5.65 8.91
N ASN A 256 4.64 -6.62 9.52
CA ASN A 256 6.07 -6.84 9.39
C ASN A 256 6.36 -8.12 8.60
N TRP A 257 7.45 -8.12 7.84
CA TRP A 257 8.03 -9.32 7.24
C TRP A 257 9.17 -9.83 8.11
N GLY A 258 9.25 -11.15 8.29
CA GLY A 258 10.35 -11.80 8.97
C GLY A 258 10.86 -12.99 8.17
N ALA A 259 12.15 -13.27 8.23
CA ALA A 259 12.71 -14.49 7.66
C ALA A 259 12.18 -15.71 8.38
N ALA A 260 11.65 -16.71 7.67
CA ALA A 260 11.39 -18.01 8.22
C ALA A 260 12.74 -18.65 8.62
N ARG A 261 12.91 -18.98 9.89
CA ARG A 261 14.03 -19.80 10.34
C ARG A 261 13.80 -21.24 9.88
N ALA A 262 13.85 -21.51 8.60
CA ALA A 262 13.82 -22.85 8.06
C ALA A 262 15.22 -23.18 7.51
N SER A 263 15.71 -24.28 7.96
CA SER A 263 16.96 -24.90 7.59
C SER A 263 17.05 -25.20 6.09
N SER A 264 17.27 -24.29 5.21
CA SER A 264 17.66 -24.50 3.80
C SER A 264 17.15 -23.47 2.80
N ALA A 265 16.53 -22.37 3.22
CA ALA A 265 16.23 -21.29 2.28
C ALA A 265 17.33 -20.22 2.36
N PRO A 266 17.82 -19.68 1.24
CA PRO A 266 18.72 -18.53 1.28
C PRO A 266 18.06 -17.38 2.05
N ALA A 267 18.85 -16.69 2.86
CA ALA A 267 18.37 -15.55 3.63
C ALA A 267 17.89 -14.47 2.66
N HIS A 268 16.59 -14.15 2.68
CA HIS A 268 16.04 -13.06 1.91
C HIS A 268 16.57 -11.74 2.49
N LYS A 269 17.15 -10.92 1.64
CA LYS A 269 17.52 -9.56 2.01
C LYS A 269 16.24 -8.73 2.09
N GLU A 270 15.89 -8.33 3.28
CA GLU A 270 14.94 -7.26 3.52
C GLU A 270 15.59 -5.95 3.06
N ILE A 271 14.82 -5.10 2.40
CA ILE A 271 15.26 -3.76 2.00
C ILE A 271 14.63 -2.74 2.94
#